data_e90697dc34acc00256d11408df4ae53b
#
_entry.id   e90697dc34acc00256d11408df4ae53b
#
_cell.length_a   1.000
_cell.length_b   1.000
_cell.length_c   1.000
_cell.angle_alpha   90.00
_cell.angle_beta   90.00
_cell.angle_gamma   90.00
#
_symmetry.space_group_name_H-M   'P 1'
#
loop_
_entity.id
_entity.type
_entity.pdbx_description
1 polymer ?
#
loop_
_entity_poly.entity_id
_entity_poly.type
_entity_poly.pdbx_seq_one_letter_code
_entity_poly.pdbx_strand_id
1 'polypeptide(L)'
;MAEIIGLPGVEGAVLSGPDGLSLESYGHYTELLAAELTALRAVFERAARPNGLGQVSRVAVTAETLEIVAVASGPYTAAAALTRGIDTRGAQQALARLALQLSLPGAGNAR
;
A
#
# COMPACT_ATOMS: atom_id res chain seq x y z
N MET A 1 -10.07 5.96 0.77
CA MET A 1 -9.11 6.52 1.79
C MET A 1 -9.78 6.77 3.14
N ALA A 2 -11.04 7.17 3.17
CA ALA A 2 -11.73 7.48 4.43
C ALA A 2 -11.78 6.29 5.41
N GLU A 3 -11.96 5.08 4.91
CA GLU A 3 -11.99 3.89 5.74
C GLU A 3 -10.66 3.68 6.46
N ILE A 4 -9.56 3.91 5.77
CA ILE A 4 -8.22 3.71 6.33
C ILE A 4 -7.92 4.77 7.38
N ILE A 5 -8.25 6.02 7.09
CA ILE A 5 -8.01 7.15 7.98
C ILE A 5 -8.70 6.96 9.33
N GLY A 6 -9.87 6.34 9.32
CA GLY A 6 -10.64 6.10 10.53
C GLY A 6 -10.17 4.95 11.40
N LEU A 7 -9.21 4.16 10.94
CA LEU A 7 -8.73 3.01 11.71
C LEU A 7 -7.80 3.44 12.83
N PRO A 8 -7.84 2.73 13.99
CA PRO A 8 -6.93 3.07 15.09
C PRO A 8 -5.47 2.91 14.70
N GLY A 9 -4.65 3.85 15.13
CA GLY A 9 -3.21 3.77 14.97
C GLY A 9 -2.67 4.16 13.61
N VAL A 10 -3.51 4.53 12.66
CA VAL A 10 -3.03 4.97 11.34
C VAL A 10 -2.42 6.36 11.46
N GLU A 11 -1.12 6.45 11.17
CA GLU A 11 -0.36 7.71 11.23
C GLU A 11 -0.20 8.33 9.85
N GLY A 12 -0.30 7.53 8.80
CA GLY A 12 -0.24 8.02 7.44
C GLY A 12 -0.73 6.96 6.49
N ALA A 13 -1.17 7.38 5.32
CA ALA A 13 -1.64 6.47 4.28
C ALA A 13 -1.46 7.11 2.91
N VAL A 14 -1.19 6.28 1.91
CA VAL A 14 -0.97 6.74 0.55
C VAL A 14 -1.58 5.75 -0.43
N LEU A 15 -2.18 6.27 -1.47
CA LEU A 15 -2.51 5.51 -2.66
C LEU A 15 -1.57 6.00 -3.77
N SER A 16 -0.82 5.10 -4.38
CA SER A 16 0.13 5.47 -5.42
C SER A 16 -0.10 4.68 -6.71
N GLY A 17 0.27 5.30 -7.82
CA GLY A 17 0.26 4.68 -9.13
C GLY A 17 1.55 3.93 -9.43
N PRO A 18 1.70 3.45 -10.68
CA PRO A 18 2.82 2.57 -11.05
C PRO A 18 4.19 3.25 -11.00
N ASP A 19 4.24 4.57 -11.07
CA ASP A 19 5.46 5.34 -11.04
C ASP A 19 5.88 5.76 -9.62
N GLY A 20 5.13 5.36 -8.61
CA GLY A 20 5.39 5.72 -7.22
C GLY A 20 4.90 7.10 -6.82
N LEU A 21 4.22 7.81 -7.72
CA LEU A 21 3.65 9.11 -7.38
C LEU A 21 2.33 8.90 -6.63
N SER A 22 2.14 9.69 -5.58
CA SER A 22 0.91 9.56 -4.80
C SER A 22 -0.28 10.17 -5.55
N LEU A 23 -1.38 9.42 -5.54
CA LEU A 23 -2.67 9.87 -6.06
C LEU A 23 -3.52 10.48 -4.94
N GLU A 24 -3.43 9.88 -3.76
CA GLU A 24 -4.03 10.39 -2.53
C GLU A 24 -3.06 10.15 -1.40
N SER A 25 -3.04 11.05 -0.42
CA SER A 25 -2.18 10.89 0.74
C SER A 25 -2.82 11.51 1.97
N TYR A 26 -2.44 10.97 3.14
CA TYR A 26 -2.94 11.42 4.42
C TYR A 26 -1.84 11.28 5.48
N GLY A 27 -1.69 12.28 6.32
CA GLY A 27 -0.85 12.19 7.50
C GLY A 27 0.64 12.22 7.20
N HIS A 28 1.38 11.43 7.95
CA HIS A 28 2.85 11.43 7.93
C HIS A 28 3.40 10.31 7.07
N TYR A 29 4.69 10.39 6.74
CA TYR A 29 5.45 9.35 6.03
C TYR A 29 4.99 9.12 4.59
N THR A 30 4.38 10.12 3.96
CA THR A 30 3.76 9.92 2.65
C THR A 30 4.78 9.63 1.53
N GLU A 31 5.95 10.28 1.58
CA GLU A 31 7.01 10.00 0.60
C GLU A 31 7.58 8.59 0.78
N LEU A 32 7.81 8.19 2.03
CA LEU A 32 8.26 6.84 2.32
C LEU A 32 7.28 5.80 1.79
N LEU A 33 5.99 6.02 2.05
CA LEU A 33 4.95 5.07 1.65
C LEU A 33 4.77 5.01 0.14
N ALA A 34 4.90 6.13 -0.55
CA ALA A 34 4.72 6.15 -2.00
C ALA A 34 5.97 5.69 -2.74
N ALA A 35 7.09 6.38 -2.54
CA ALA A 35 8.28 6.16 -3.36
C ALA A 35 9.10 4.95 -2.91
N GLU A 36 9.36 4.85 -1.60
CA GLU A 36 10.27 3.81 -1.12
C GLU A 36 9.64 2.43 -1.16
N LEU A 37 8.34 2.31 -0.87
CA LEU A 37 7.67 1.01 -0.97
C LEU A 37 7.51 0.57 -2.41
N THR A 38 7.29 1.48 -3.34
CA THR A 38 7.25 1.14 -4.76
C THR A 38 8.61 0.60 -5.22
N ALA A 39 9.69 1.25 -4.80
CA ALA A 39 11.04 0.79 -5.12
C ALA A 39 11.35 -0.58 -4.50
N LEU A 40 10.97 -0.78 -3.25
CA LEU A 40 11.17 -2.05 -2.55
C LEU A 40 10.40 -3.18 -3.23
N ARG A 41 9.15 -2.93 -3.61
CA ARG A 41 8.34 -3.90 -4.34
C ARG A 41 9.01 -4.30 -5.65
N ALA A 42 9.54 -3.33 -6.38
CA ALA A 42 10.22 -3.59 -7.66
C ALA A 42 11.45 -4.48 -7.48
N VAL A 43 12.22 -4.26 -6.41
CA VAL A 43 13.39 -5.09 -6.10
C VAL A 43 12.97 -6.54 -5.85
N PHE A 44 11.93 -6.75 -5.04
CA PHE A 44 11.46 -8.10 -4.73
C PHE A 44 10.87 -8.77 -5.96
N GLU A 45 10.17 -8.04 -6.82
CA GLU A 45 9.61 -8.62 -8.04
C GLU A 45 10.70 -9.08 -8.99
N ARG A 46 11.80 -8.33 -9.10
CA ARG A 46 12.93 -8.78 -9.91
C ARG A 46 13.54 -10.06 -9.38
N ALA A 47 13.65 -10.18 -8.06
CA ALA A 47 14.20 -11.39 -7.44
C ALA A 47 13.25 -12.58 -7.57
N ALA A 48 11.95 -12.32 -7.54
CA ALA A 48 10.92 -13.37 -7.61
C ALA A 48 10.72 -13.90 -9.02
N ARG A 49 10.98 -13.10 -10.04
CA ARG A 49 10.70 -13.45 -11.44
C ARG A 49 11.37 -14.75 -11.91
N PRO A 50 12.68 -14.96 -11.67
CA PRO A 50 13.31 -16.21 -12.09
C PRO A 50 12.75 -17.45 -11.41
N ASN A 51 12.08 -17.26 -10.28
CA ASN A 51 11.48 -18.37 -9.50
C ASN A 51 9.99 -18.56 -9.79
N GLY A 52 9.44 -17.82 -10.74
CA GLY A 52 8.05 -17.95 -11.14
C GLY A 52 7.05 -17.51 -10.08
N LEU A 53 7.45 -16.66 -9.14
CA LEU A 53 6.57 -16.27 -8.04
C LEU A 53 5.57 -15.17 -8.41
N GLY A 54 5.74 -14.55 -9.56
CA GLY A 54 4.81 -13.52 -10.03
C GLY A 54 5.00 -12.19 -9.33
N GLN A 55 3.94 -11.40 -9.28
CA GLN A 55 3.97 -10.06 -8.70
C GLN A 55 3.90 -10.10 -7.18
N VAL A 56 4.54 -9.14 -6.55
CA VAL A 56 4.40 -8.93 -5.11
C VAL A 56 3.09 -8.22 -4.84
N SER A 57 2.20 -8.85 -4.09
CA SER A 57 0.88 -8.28 -3.82
C SER A 57 0.77 -7.64 -2.43
N ARG A 58 1.70 -7.95 -1.53
CA ARG A 58 1.65 -7.44 -0.17
C ARG A 58 3.05 -7.30 0.39
N VAL A 59 3.29 -6.19 1.09
CA VAL A 59 4.54 -5.94 1.78
C VAL A 59 4.20 -5.53 3.21
N ALA A 60 4.90 -6.09 4.18
CA ALA A 60 4.76 -5.69 5.56
C ALA A 60 6.14 -5.51 6.16
N VAL A 61 6.35 -4.40 6.84
CA VAL A 61 7.63 -4.09 7.47
C VAL A 61 7.35 -3.67 8.91
N THR A 62 8.05 -4.31 9.85
CA THR A 62 8.00 -3.92 11.24
C THR A 62 9.29 -3.17 11.55
N ALA A 63 9.17 -1.88 11.78
CA ALA A 63 10.29 -1.06 12.22
C ALA A 63 10.23 -0.85 13.72
N GLU A 64 11.19 -0.14 14.26
CA GLU A 64 11.30 0.04 15.71
C GLU A 64 10.10 0.79 16.28
N THR A 65 9.59 1.78 15.57
CA THR A 65 8.49 2.64 16.03
C THR A 65 7.22 2.56 15.21
N LEU A 66 7.26 1.85 14.07
CA LEU A 66 6.13 1.82 13.14
C LEU A 66 5.92 0.42 12.58
N GLU A 67 4.67 0.13 12.27
CA GLU A 67 4.30 -0.95 11.36
C GLU A 67 3.95 -0.34 10.01
N ILE A 68 4.47 -0.91 8.93
CA ILE A 68 4.15 -0.44 7.58
C ILE A 68 3.56 -1.60 6.81
N VAL A 69 2.40 -1.38 6.19
CA VAL A 69 1.76 -2.39 5.35
C VAL A 69 1.38 -1.78 4.03
N ALA A 70 1.53 -2.55 2.97
CA ALA A 70 1.16 -2.14 1.63
C ALA A 70 0.50 -3.29 0.89
N VAL A 71 -0.53 -2.99 0.13
CA VAL A 71 -1.23 -3.97 -0.69
C VAL A 71 -1.30 -3.41 -2.10
N ALA A 72 -0.90 -4.24 -3.06
CA ALA A 72 -0.89 -3.86 -4.46
C ALA A 72 -1.96 -4.62 -5.21
N SER A 73 -2.59 -3.95 -6.18
CA SER A 73 -3.51 -4.58 -7.11
C SER A 73 -3.35 -3.87 -8.46
N GLY A 74 -2.96 -4.64 -9.48
CA GLY A 74 -2.64 -4.06 -10.77
C GLY A 74 -1.52 -3.03 -10.62
N PRO A 75 -1.66 -1.84 -11.22
CA PRO A 75 -0.64 -0.81 -11.15
C PRO A 75 -0.69 0.03 -9.87
N TYR A 76 -1.65 -0.21 -8.99
CA TYR A 76 -1.86 0.63 -7.81
C TYR A 76 -1.33 -0.02 -6.56
N THR A 77 -0.82 0.80 -5.65
CA THR A 77 -0.38 0.36 -4.33
C THR A 77 -1.02 1.25 -3.27
N ALA A 78 -1.68 0.62 -2.31
CA ALA A 78 -2.23 1.31 -1.15
C ALA A 78 -1.38 0.94 0.07
N ALA A 79 -0.92 1.93 0.81
CA ALA A 79 0.00 1.71 1.92
C ALA A 79 -0.38 2.54 3.13
N ALA A 80 -0.03 2.05 4.30
CA ALA A 80 -0.28 2.76 5.54
C ALA A 80 0.88 2.56 6.51
N ALA A 81 1.15 3.59 7.30
CA ALA A 81 2.05 3.55 8.44
C ALA A 81 1.18 3.58 9.71
N LEU A 82 1.42 2.63 10.60
CA LEU A 82 0.62 2.47 11.81
C LEU A 82 1.53 2.46 13.04
N THR A 83 0.95 2.77 14.18
CA THR A 83 1.63 2.66 15.46
C THR A 83 2.14 1.25 15.67
N ARG A 84 3.37 1.12 16.15
CA ARG A 84 3.99 -0.17 16.45
C ARG A 84 3.15 -0.98 17.45
N GLY A 85 3.00 -2.27 17.14
CA GLY A 85 2.29 -3.19 18.04
C GLY A 85 0.80 -3.28 17.84
N ILE A 86 0.24 -2.48 16.92
CA ILE A 86 -1.19 -2.57 16.63
C ILE A 86 -1.48 -3.75 15.70
N ASP A 87 -2.69 -4.31 15.78
CA ASP A 87 -3.13 -5.35 14.86
C ASP A 87 -3.40 -4.72 13.49
N THR A 88 -2.66 -5.14 12.48
CA THR A 88 -2.72 -4.53 11.15
C THR A 88 -3.73 -5.20 10.21
N ARG A 89 -4.46 -6.23 10.64
CA ARG A 89 -5.35 -6.98 9.75
C ARG A 89 -6.46 -6.11 9.17
N GLY A 90 -7.06 -5.27 9.98
CA GLY A 90 -8.10 -4.35 9.50
C GLY A 90 -7.57 -3.37 8.47
N ALA A 91 -6.38 -2.84 8.70
CA ALA A 91 -5.73 -1.94 7.77
C ALA A 91 -5.40 -2.65 6.45
N GLN A 92 -4.86 -3.87 6.52
CA GLN A 92 -4.55 -4.64 5.32
C GLN A 92 -5.79 -4.91 4.48
N GLN A 93 -6.92 -5.24 5.12
CA GLN A 93 -8.18 -5.46 4.41
C GLN A 93 -8.69 -4.19 3.76
N ALA A 94 -8.62 -3.08 4.45
CA ALA A 94 -9.06 -1.79 3.90
C ALA A 94 -8.19 -1.35 2.73
N LEU A 95 -6.87 -1.54 2.84
CA LEU A 95 -5.95 -1.22 1.76
C LEU A 95 -6.21 -2.11 0.54
N ALA A 96 -6.48 -3.39 0.76
CA ALA A 96 -6.80 -4.32 -0.33
C ALA A 96 -8.06 -3.89 -1.07
N ARG A 97 -9.09 -3.47 -0.33
CA ARG A 97 -10.32 -2.98 -0.97
C ARG A 97 -10.07 -1.74 -1.80
N LEU A 98 -9.29 -0.80 -1.27
CA LEU A 98 -8.99 0.44 -1.99
C LEU A 98 -8.23 0.15 -3.28
N ALA A 99 -7.16 -0.64 -3.21
CA ALA A 99 -6.35 -0.97 -4.38
C ALA A 99 -7.14 -1.77 -5.42
N LEU A 100 -7.94 -2.73 -4.97
CA LEU A 100 -8.75 -3.54 -5.87
C LEU A 100 -9.82 -2.70 -6.58
N GLN A 101 -10.46 -1.79 -5.88
CA GLN A 101 -11.47 -0.91 -6.45
C GLN A 101 -10.93 -0.13 -7.64
N LEU A 102 -9.70 0.36 -7.54
CA LEU A 102 -9.10 1.18 -8.59
C LEU A 102 -8.60 0.36 -9.75
N SER A 103 -8.25 -0.91 -9.53
CA SER A 103 -7.74 -1.78 -10.59
C SER A 103 -8.85 -2.51 -11.34
N LEU A 104 -10.10 -2.46 -10.88
CA LEU A 104 -11.20 -3.11 -11.57
C LEU A 104 -11.55 -2.40 -12.88
N PRO A 105 -11.89 -3.15 -13.93
CA PRO A 105 -12.30 -2.54 -15.20
C PRO A 105 -13.48 -1.60 -14.97
N GLY A 106 -13.36 -0.41 -15.53
CA GLY A 106 -14.42 0.59 -15.44
C GLY A 106 -14.43 1.41 -14.17
N ALA A 107 -13.63 1.06 -13.15
CA ALA A 107 -13.62 1.79 -11.89
C ALA A 107 -13.28 3.28 -12.10
N GLY A 108 -12.30 3.57 -12.94
CA GLY A 108 -11.91 4.93 -13.26
C GLY A 108 -12.90 5.66 -14.17
N ASN A 109 -13.84 4.94 -14.76
CA ASN A 109 -14.81 5.50 -15.71
C ASN A 109 -16.21 5.61 -15.09
N ALA A 110 -16.38 5.25 -13.85
CA ALA A 110 -17.68 5.22 -13.18
C ALA A 110 -18.12 6.60 -12.71
N ARG A 111 -17.88 7.61 -13.51
CA ARG A 111 -18.20 8.99 -13.15
C ARG A 111 -18.89 9.69 -14.29
#